data_926ef2fa869551d28150f8b12c8c3cf1
#
_entry.id   926ef2fa869551d28150f8b12c8c3cf1
#
_cell.length_a   1.000
_cell.length_b   1.000
_cell.length_c   1.000
_cell.angle_alpha   90.00
_cell.angle_beta   90.00
_cell.angle_gamma   90.00
#
_symmetry.space_group_name_H-M   'P 1'
#
loop_
_entity.id
_entity.type
_entity.pdbx_description
1 polymer ?
#
loop_
_entity_poly.entity_id
_entity_poly.type
_entity_poly.pdbx_seq_one_letter_code
_entity_poly.pdbx_strand_id
1 'polypeptide(L)'
;MIEIKINTDALQNGLNNIAQRTSNTRPLMTQLARIMRNAVLDNFEAGGRPAWAPRKYPSAREGSGLLQDSGRLRNSITPSSTATEAVVGTNVEYAAIHHFGGQTAPHTILPKNGKALKFGGRFAKRVNHSGSKIPARPFMVLQPDDEQALVDAVNDYLDAALGN
;
A
#
# COMPACT_ATOMS: atom_id res chain seq x y z
N MET A 1 56.61 -16.48 31.82
CA MET A 1 55.52 -15.52 31.52
C MET A 1 54.66 -16.17 30.48
N ILE A 2 53.36 -16.31 30.69
CA ILE A 2 52.43 -16.86 29.71
C ILE A 2 51.75 -15.64 29.06
N GLU A 3 51.92 -15.46 27.74
CA GLU A 3 51.29 -14.38 26.98
C GLU A 3 50.18 -14.95 26.09
N ILE A 4 48.99 -14.38 26.19
CA ILE A 4 47.87 -14.73 25.35
C ILE A 4 47.68 -13.57 24.35
N LYS A 5 47.87 -13.84 23.06
CA LYS A 5 47.59 -12.88 21.96
C LYS A 5 46.26 -13.23 21.33
N ILE A 6 45.30 -12.28 21.33
CA ILE A 6 44.07 -12.40 20.65
C ILE A 6 44.14 -11.65 19.34
N ASN A 7 43.92 -12.32 18.22
CA ASN A 7 43.80 -11.67 16.92
C ASN A 7 42.37 -11.14 16.79
N THR A 8 42.22 -9.83 16.69
CA THR A 8 40.89 -9.15 16.57
C THR A 8 40.63 -8.66 15.15
N ASP A 9 41.44 -9.01 14.14
CA ASP A 9 41.27 -8.49 12.78
C ASP A 9 39.92 -8.85 12.16
N ALA A 10 39.48 -10.08 12.36
CA ALA A 10 38.16 -10.51 11.87
C ALA A 10 37.03 -9.72 12.53
N LEU A 11 37.11 -9.48 13.83
CA LEU A 11 36.14 -8.68 14.58
C LEU A 11 36.15 -7.21 14.11
N GLN A 12 37.33 -6.61 13.95
CA GLN A 12 37.45 -5.24 13.47
C GLN A 12 36.90 -5.10 12.05
N ASN A 13 37.20 -6.04 11.16
CA ASN A 13 36.66 -6.06 9.79
C ASN A 13 35.12 -6.19 9.79
N GLY A 14 34.55 -7.07 10.62
CA GLY A 14 33.11 -7.20 10.80
C GLY A 14 32.46 -5.89 11.27
N LEU A 15 33.02 -5.27 12.32
CA LEU A 15 32.53 -3.99 12.85
C LEU A 15 32.62 -2.85 11.82
N ASN A 16 33.72 -2.77 11.06
CA ASN A 16 33.86 -1.79 10.01
C ASN A 16 32.85 -1.99 8.88
N ASN A 17 32.57 -3.23 8.49
CA ASN A 17 31.57 -3.55 7.48
C ASN A 17 30.17 -3.14 7.94
N ILE A 18 29.81 -3.43 9.18
CA ILE A 18 28.52 -2.98 9.77
C ILE A 18 28.46 -1.45 9.76
N ALA A 19 29.49 -0.77 10.25
CA ALA A 19 29.54 0.69 10.30
C ALA A 19 29.40 1.33 8.89
N GLN A 20 30.06 0.78 7.88
CA GLN A 20 29.94 1.24 6.50
C GLN A 20 28.52 1.05 5.92
N ARG A 21 27.89 -0.11 6.16
CA ARG A 21 26.55 -0.39 5.67
C ARG A 21 25.48 0.40 6.42
N THR A 22 25.60 0.55 7.73
CA THR A 22 24.68 1.38 8.52
C THR A 22 24.82 2.87 8.23
N SER A 23 25.94 3.32 7.66
CA SER A 23 26.10 4.70 7.17
C SER A 23 25.26 4.99 5.91
N ASN A 24 24.88 3.98 5.12
CA ASN A 24 24.03 4.13 3.94
C ASN A 24 22.85 3.13 3.97
N THR A 25 21.84 3.43 4.74
CA THR A 25 20.64 2.62 4.88
C THR A 25 19.63 2.77 3.72
N ARG A 26 19.90 3.65 2.75
CA ARG A 26 19.01 3.91 1.63
C ARG A 26 18.61 2.65 0.82
N PRO A 27 19.53 1.71 0.51
CA PRO A 27 19.16 0.46 -0.17
C PRO A 27 18.14 -0.36 0.63
N LEU A 28 18.34 -0.48 1.95
CA LEU A 28 17.39 -1.14 2.85
C LEU A 28 16.03 -0.44 2.81
N MET A 29 15.99 0.88 3.01
CA MET A 29 14.72 1.64 2.97
C MET A 29 14.00 1.48 1.65
N THR A 30 14.73 1.41 0.53
CA THR A 30 14.14 1.16 -0.79
C THR A 30 13.52 -0.24 -0.89
N GLN A 31 14.18 -1.24 -0.33
CA GLN A 31 13.66 -2.61 -0.28
C GLN A 31 12.41 -2.68 0.60
N LEU A 32 12.44 -2.09 1.79
CA LEU A 32 11.27 -2.05 2.70
C LEU A 32 10.07 -1.36 2.04
N ALA A 33 10.28 -0.22 1.36
CA ALA A 33 9.21 0.47 0.64
C ALA A 33 8.60 -0.40 -0.48
N ARG A 34 9.40 -1.24 -1.16
CA ARG A 34 8.92 -2.19 -2.16
C ARG A 34 8.11 -3.33 -1.54
N ILE A 35 8.57 -3.88 -0.41
CA ILE A 35 7.82 -4.92 0.33
C ILE A 35 6.47 -4.39 0.76
N MET A 36 6.42 -3.21 1.40
CA MET A 36 5.16 -2.57 1.79
C MET A 36 4.23 -2.31 0.60
N ARG A 37 4.78 -1.84 -0.53
CA ARG A 37 3.98 -1.66 -1.74
C ARG A 37 3.38 -2.97 -2.24
N ASN A 38 4.15 -4.04 -2.27
CA ASN A 38 3.67 -5.35 -2.69
C ASN A 38 2.57 -5.85 -1.75
N ALA A 39 2.73 -5.76 -0.44
CA ALA A 39 1.70 -6.08 0.55
C ALA A 39 0.38 -5.34 0.29
N VAL A 40 0.44 -4.05 -0.05
CA VAL A 40 -0.74 -3.27 -0.45
C VAL A 40 -1.35 -3.80 -1.74
N LEU A 41 -0.56 -4.15 -2.74
CA LEU A 41 -1.07 -4.73 -4.00
C LEU A 41 -1.72 -6.10 -3.78
N ASP A 42 -1.18 -6.92 -2.90
CA ASP A 42 -1.74 -8.23 -2.52
C ASP A 42 -3.10 -8.07 -1.84
N ASN A 43 -3.32 -6.98 -1.06
CA ASN A 43 -4.63 -6.65 -0.53
C ASN A 43 -5.66 -6.38 -1.65
N PHE A 44 -5.26 -5.75 -2.75
CA PHE A 44 -6.15 -5.57 -3.91
C PHE A 44 -6.42 -6.89 -4.63
N GLU A 45 -5.41 -7.73 -4.81
CA GLU A 45 -5.54 -9.02 -5.51
C GLU A 45 -6.42 -9.99 -4.75
N ALA A 46 -6.24 -10.10 -3.45
CA ALA A 46 -7.05 -10.94 -2.56
C ALA A 46 -8.48 -10.39 -2.33
N GLY A 47 -8.77 -9.15 -2.73
CA GLY A 47 -10.03 -8.49 -2.37
C GLY A 47 -10.13 -8.13 -0.88
N GLY A 48 -8.98 -7.92 -0.27
CA GLY A 48 -8.75 -7.59 1.15
C GLY A 48 -8.16 -8.73 1.97
N ARG A 49 -7.28 -8.37 2.87
CA ARG A 49 -6.71 -9.25 3.91
C ARG A 49 -6.89 -8.55 5.27
N PRO A 50 -7.95 -8.84 6.05
CA PRO A 50 -9.07 -9.76 5.78
C PRO A 50 -9.99 -9.27 4.66
N ALA A 51 -10.82 -10.20 4.12
CA ALA A 51 -11.69 -9.95 2.97
C ALA A 51 -12.60 -8.73 3.17
N TRP A 52 -12.66 -7.86 2.15
CA TRP A 52 -13.48 -6.65 2.18
C TRP A 52 -14.96 -6.94 1.96
N ALA A 53 -15.81 -6.06 2.48
CA ALA A 53 -17.23 -6.10 2.20
C ALA A 53 -17.50 -6.10 0.68
N PRO A 54 -18.38 -7.00 0.19
CA PRO A 54 -18.69 -7.13 -1.23
C PRO A 54 -19.32 -5.86 -1.80
N ARG A 55 -19.38 -5.77 -3.12
CA ARG A 55 -20.13 -4.71 -3.81
C ARG A 55 -21.62 -4.86 -3.59
N LYS A 56 -22.30 -3.74 -3.43
CA LYS A 56 -23.76 -3.71 -3.43
C LYS A 56 -24.34 -3.86 -4.86
N TYR A 57 -23.62 -3.37 -5.86
CA TYR A 57 -24.01 -3.41 -7.26
C TYR A 57 -22.89 -3.99 -8.11
N PRO A 58 -23.20 -4.68 -9.23
CA PRO A 58 -22.19 -5.17 -10.17
C PRO A 58 -21.30 -4.05 -10.68
N SER A 59 -20.06 -4.36 -11.02
CA SER A 59 -19.18 -3.42 -11.73
C SER A 59 -19.65 -3.22 -13.16
N ALA A 60 -19.38 -2.04 -13.70
CA ALA A 60 -19.54 -1.79 -15.13
C ALA A 60 -18.55 -2.60 -16.00
N ARG A 61 -17.46 -3.08 -15.37
CA ARG A 61 -16.48 -3.98 -16.00
C ARG A 61 -16.62 -5.37 -15.39
N GLU A 62 -17.04 -6.30 -16.22
CA GLU A 62 -17.09 -7.71 -15.84
C GLU A 62 -15.72 -8.25 -15.43
N GLY A 63 -15.67 -9.04 -14.36
CA GLY A 63 -14.42 -9.64 -13.85
C GLY A 63 -13.50 -8.69 -13.08
N SER A 64 -13.80 -7.38 -12.97
CA SER A 64 -12.94 -6.47 -12.18
C SER A 64 -13.03 -6.78 -10.68
N GLY A 65 -11.87 -6.84 -10.00
CA GLY A 65 -11.76 -6.99 -8.55
C GLY A 65 -12.33 -5.79 -7.78
N LEU A 66 -12.52 -5.92 -6.46
CA LEU A 66 -12.92 -4.82 -5.59
C LEU A 66 -11.87 -3.68 -5.66
N LEU A 67 -12.33 -2.43 -5.78
CA LEU A 67 -11.50 -1.23 -5.92
C LEU A 67 -10.59 -1.21 -7.19
N GLN A 68 -10.84 -2.09 -8.16
CA GLN A 68 -10.01 -2.26 -9.36
C GLN A 68 -10.74 -1.98 -10.68
N ASP A 69 -11.87 -1.26 -10.65
CA ASP A 69 -12.70 -1.04 -11.86
C ASP A 69 -11.91 -0.44 -13.03
N SER A 70 -11.26 0.71 -12.83
CA SER A 70 -10.35 1.33 -13.81
C SER A 70 -8.87 1.00 -13.58
N GLY A 71 -8.54 0.36 -12.47
CA GLY A 71 -7.16 0.15 -12.01
C GLY A 71 -6.47 1.42 -11.47
N ARG A 72 -7.08 2.61 -11.57
CA ARG A 72 -6.44 3.88 -11.20
C ARG A 72 -5.93 3.88 -9.77
N LEU A 73 -6.74 3.44 -8.80
CA LEU A 73 -6.34 3.43 -7.38
C LEU A 73 -5.20 2.44 -7.14
N ARG A 74 -5.32 1.20 -7.61
CA ARG A 74 -4.27 0.17 -7.49
C ARG A 74 -2.95 0.62 -8.12
N ASN A 75 -3.00 1.20 -9.31
CA ASN A 75 -1.80 1.61 -10.05
C ASN A 75 -1.18 2.91 -9.51
N SER A 76 -1.88 3.65 -8.66
CA SER A 76 -1.36 4.86 -8.01
C SER A 76 -0.54 4.59 -6.76
N ILE A 77 -0.49 3.34 -6.28
CA ILE A 77 0.28 2.97 -5.12
C ILE A 77 1.77 3.03 -5.45
N THR A 78 2.46 3.99 -4.87
CA THR A 78 3.88 4.26 -5.14
C THR A 78 4.72 4.17 -3.88
N PRO A 79 5.89 3.50 -3.95
CA PRO A 79 6.87 3.49 -2.88
C PRO A 79 7.78 4.73 -2.99
N SER A 80 8.24 5.23 -1.87
CA SER A 80 9.27 6.26 -1.76
C SER A 80 10.19 5.95 -0.60
N SER A 81 11.45 6.35 -0.66
CA SER A 81 12.41 6.13 0.41
C SER A 81 13.45 7.24 0.49
N THR A 82 13.88 7.53 1.71
CA THR A 82 15.06 8.32 2.04
C THR A 82 16.13 7.41 2.66
N ALA A 83 17.14 7.96 3.29
CA ALA A 83 18.11 7.18 4.07
C ALA A 83 17.50 6.63 5.38
N THR A 84 16.44 7.26 5.90
CA THR A 84 15.88 6.96 7.23
C THR A 84 14.42 6.56 7.20
N GLU A 85 13.76 6.66 6.05
CA GLU A 85 12.33 6.41 5.93
C GLU A 85 12.00 5.59 4.69
N ALA A 86 11.05 4.68 4.84
CA ALA A 86 10.39 3.96 3.77
C ALA A 86 8.90 4.30 3.82
N VAL A 87 8.32 4.73 2.70
CA VAL A 87 6.94 5.20 2.62
C VAL A 87 6.23 4.56 1.44
N VAL A 88 4.96 4.23 1.62
CA VAL A 88 4.04 3.85 0.54
C VAL A 88 2.83 4.77 0.58
N GLY A 89 2.44 5.28 -0.56
CA GLY A 89 1.36 6.26 -0.63
C GLY A 89 0.59 6.23 -1.95
N THR A 90 -0.47 7.03 -1.99
CA THR A 90 -1.27 7.30 -3.18
C THR A 90 -1.66 8.77 -3.23
N ASN A 91 -1.71 9.33 -4.43
CA ASN A 91 -2.19 10.70 -4.69
C ASN A 91 -3.66 10.74 -5.15
N VAL A 92 -4.39 9.62 -5.05
CA VAL A 92 -5.78 9.55 -5.49
C VAL A 92 -6.70 10.13 -4.41
N GLU A 93 -7.42 11.20 -4.73
CA GLU A 93 -8.28 11.95 -3.80
C GLU A 93 -9.32 11.08 -3.08
N TYR A 94 -9.93 10.13 -3.80
CA TYR A 94 -10.95 9.25 -3.23
C TYR A 94 -10.38 8.04 -2.47
N ALA A 95 -9.06 7.91 -2.35
CA ALA A 95 -8.41 6.80 -1.66
C ALA A 95 -8.84 6.71 -0.19
N ALA A 96 -8.87 7.86 0.50
CA ALA A 96 -9.22 7.94 1.92
C ALA A 96 -10.64 7.40 2.21
N ILE A 97 -11.65 7.81 1.43
CA ILE A 97 -13.02 7.35 1.66
C ILE A 97 -13.20 5.85 1.37
N HIS A 98 -12.41 5.29 0.46
CA HIS A 98 -12.42 3.84 0.23
C HIS A 98 -11.67 3.07 1.31
N HIS A 99 -10.58 3.64 1.85
CA HIS A 99 -9.82 3.02 2.93
C HIS A 99 -10.58 3.00 4.25
N PHE A 100 -11.06 4.17 4.67
CA PHE A 100 -11.70 4.36 5.99
C PHE A 100 -13.23 4.18 5.95
N GLY A 101 -13.82 4.16 4.76
CA GLY A 101 -15.26 4.28 4.62
C GLY A 101 -15.74 5.71 4.85
N GLY A 102 -17.04 5.94 4.68
CA GLY A 102 -17.60 7.26 4.93
C GLY A 102 -18.94 7.49 4.21
N GLN A 103 -19.36 8.74 4.23
CA GLN A 103 -20.58 9.21 3.56
C GLN A 103 -20.20 10.31 2.58
N THR A 104 -20.57 10.15 1.30
CA THR A 104 -20.40 11.24 0.33
C THR A 104 -21.42 12.35 0.56
N ALA A 105 -21.04 13.59 0.26
CA ALA A 105 -21.95 14.71 0.41
C ALA A 105 -23.20 14.59 -0.50
N PRO A 106 -24.35 15.10 -0.08
CA PRO A 106 -25.50 15.26 -0.95
C PRO A 106 -25.14 16.16 -2.16
N HIS A 107 -25.63 15.78 -3.34
CA HIS A 107 -25.39 16.55 -4.55
C HIS A 107 -26.52 16.38 -5.57
N THR A 108 -26.62 17.31 -6.51
CA THR A 108 -27.57 17.24 -7.60
C THR A 108 -26.89 16.63 -8.82
N ILE A 109 -27.48 15.59 -9.37
CA ILE A 109 -27.06 14.96 -10.61
C ILE A 109 -27.84 15.60 -11.76
N LEU A 110 -27.10 16.13 -12.74
CA LEU A 110 -27.62 16.70 -13.98
C LEU A 110 -27.23 15.84 -15.17
N PRO A 111 -28.02 15.81 -16.26
CA PRO A 111 -27.64 15.13 -17.48
C PRO A 111 -26.39 15.78 -18.10
N LYS A 112 -25.36 14.98 -18.41
CA LYS A 112 -24.09 15.47 -18.95
C LYS A 112 -24.19 15.69 -20.49
N ASN A 113 -24.85 14.77 -21.19
CA ASN A 113 -24.90 14.75 -22.66
C ASN A 113 -26.35 14.53 -23.15
N GLY A 114 -27.33 15.23 -22.58
CA GLY A 114 -28.70 15.04 -22.98
C GLY A 114 -29.68 15.96 -22.26
N LYS A 115 -30.96 15.88 -22.63
CA LYS A 115 -32.02 16.72 -22.04
C LYS A 115 -32.57 16.14 -20.72
N ALA A 116 -32.30 14.87 -20.43
CA ALA A 116 -32.78 14.18 -19.23
C ALA A 116 -31.88 12.99 -18.84
N LEU A 117 -31.89 12.67 -17.54
CA LEU A 117 -31.35 11.43 -16.96
C LEU A 117 -32.38 10.31 -17.17
N LYS A 118 -31.91 9.10 -17.53
CA LYS A 118 -32.75 7.89 -17.62
C LYS A 118 -32.29 6.88 -16.57
N PHE A 119 -33.19 6.46 -15.69
CA PHE A 119 -32.95 5.41 -14.69
C PHE A 119 -34.25 4.68 -14.36
N GLY A 120 -34.20 3.35 -14.25
CA GLY A 120 -35.36 2.53 -13.89
C GLY A 120 -36.60 2.77 -14.77
N GLY A 121 -36.42 3.05 -16.08
CA GLY A 121 -37.52 3.36 -17.01
C GLY A 121 -38.13 4.76 -16.88
N ARG A 122 -37.62 5.60 -15.99
CA ARG A 122 -38.06 6.99 -15.77
C ARG A 122 -37.07 8.01 -16.30
N PHE A 123 -37.56 9.22 -16.59
CA PHE A 123 -36.75 10.36 -17.04
C PHE A 123 -36.86 11.51 -16.04
N ALA A 124 -35.73 12.16 -15.72
CA ALA A 124 -35.69 13.34 -14.87
C ALA A 124 -34.70 14.37 -15.40
N LYS A 125 -35.03 15.66 -15.32
CA LYS A 125 -34.12 16.76 -15.67
C LYS A 125 -33.01 16.93 -14.65
N ARG A 126 -33.25 16.54 -13.41
CA ARG A 126 -32.30 16.55 -12.28
C ARG A 126 -32.69 15.50 -11.26
N VAL A 127 -31.72 14.98 -10.51
CA VAL A 127 -31.94 14.09 -9.37
C VAL A 127 -31.13 14.62 -8.20
N ASN A 128 -31.79 14.88 -7.08
CA ASN A 128 -31.09 15.20 -5.82
C ASN A 128 -30.69 13.88 -5.16
N HIS A 129 -29.41 13.65 -5.04
CA HIS A 129 -28.82 12.47 -4.43
C HIS A 129 -28.37 12.80 -3.00
N SER A 130 -28.82 12.05 -2.01
CA SER A 130 -28.51 12.28 -0.59
C SER A 130 -27.07 11.91 -0.17
N GLY A 131 -26.26 11.51 -1.15
CA GLY A 131 -24.96 10.93 -0.91
C GLY A 131 -25.03 9.40 -0.79
N SER A 132 -23.88 8.75 -0.78
CA SER A 132 -23.74 7.30 -0.66
C SER A 132 -22.90 6.93 0.54
N LYS A 133 -23.32 5.91 1.29
CA LYS A 133 -22.48 5.29 2.31
C LYS A 133 -21.48 4.36 1.64
N ILE A 134 -20.21 4.66 1.79
CA ILE A 134 -19.09 3.87 1.27
C ILE A 134 -18.55 2.98 2.40
N PRO A 135 -18.57 1.64 2.26
CA PRO A 135 -17.99 0.77 3.27
C PRO A 135 -16.47 0.91 3.30
N ALA A 136 -15.87 0.81 4.49
CA ALA A 136 -14.43 0.75 4.65
C ALA A 136 -13.88 -0.49 3.94
N ARG A 137 -12.78 -0.31 3.22
CA ARG A 137 -11.96 -1.35 2.60
C ARG A 137 -10.49 -1.01 2.81
N PRO A 138 -9.93 -1.32 3.98
CA PRO A 138 -8.55 -0.99 4.31
C PRO A 138 -7.60 -1.71 3.35
N PHE A 139 -6.99 -0.98 2.43
CA PHE A 139 -6.03 -1.52 1.47
C PHE A 139 -4.58 -1.19 1.84
N MET A 140 -4.34 -0.09 2.56
CA MET A 140 -3.00 0.29 3.05
C MET A 140 -2.80 -0.27 4.47
N VAL A 141 -2.77 -1.57 4.59
CA VAL A 141 -2.51 -2.30 5.83
C VAL A 141 -1.52 -3.43 5.56
N LEU A 142 -0.69 -3.72 6.54
CA LEU A 142 0.20 -4.87 6.54
C LEU A 142 -0.46 -6.02 7.32
N GLN A 143 -0.14 -7.25 6.93
CA GLN A 143 -0.50 -8.45 7.63
C GLN A 143 0.74 -8.98 8.39
N PRO A 144 0.59 -9.89 9.36
CA PRO A 144 1.73 -10.46 10.09
C PRO A 144 2.82 -11.02 9.17
N ASP A 145 2.45 -11.66 8.06
CA ASP A 145 3.41 -12.20 7.10
C ASP A 145 4.18 -11.08 6.36
N ASP A 146 3.50 -9.95 6.07
CA ASP A 146 4.14 -8.78 5.47
C ASP A 146 5.12 -8.12 6.46
N GLU A 147 4.74 -8.04 7.75
CA GLU A 147 5.61 -7.54 8.82
C GLU A 147 6.82 -8.45 9.00
N GLN A 148 6.65 -9.77 8.96
CA GLN A 148 7.75 -10.72 9.01
C GLN A 148 8.71 -10.53 7.83
N ALA A 149 8.21 -10.34 6.62
CA ALA A 149 9.04 -10.07 5.44
C ALA A 149 9.88 -8.78 5.58
N LEU A 150 9.36 -7.76 6.28
CA LEU A 150 10.14 -6.56 6.61
C LEU A 150 11.27 -6.87 7.58
N VAL A 151 11.00 -7.68 8.63
CA VAL A 151 12.02 -8.11 9.61
C VAL A 151 13.10 -8.95 8.93
N ASP A 152 12.70 -9.89 8.07
CA ASP A 152 13.64 -10.73 7.32
C ASP A 152 14.55 -9.88 6.43
N ALA A 153 14.00 -8.90 5.72
CA ALA A 153 14.79 -7.99 4.89
C ALA A 153 15.81 -7.15 5.69
N VAL A 154 15.48 -6.79 6.93
CA VAL A 154 16.42 -6.12 7.85
C VAL A 154 17.53 -7.07 8.28
N ASN A 155 17.18 -8.30 8.66
CA ASN A 155 18.14 -9.32 9.08
C ASN A 155 19.10 -9.65 7.93
N ASP A 156 18.59 -9.91 6.72
CA ASP A 156 19.40 -10.17 5.51
C ASP A 156 20.38 -9.02 5.23
N TYR A 157 19.92 -7.77 5.42
CA TYR A 157 20.78 -6.60 5.23
C TYR A 157 21.91 -6.54 6.25
N LEU A 158 21.65 -6.90 7.51
CA LEU A 158 22.63 -6.94 8.57
C LEU A 158 23.60 -8.13 8.41
N ASP A 159 23.08 -9.32 8.10
CA ASP A 159 23.89 -10.53 7.86
C ASP A 159 24.85 -10.33 6.70
N ALA A 160 24.38 -9.74 5.62
CA ALA A 160 25.25 -9.35 4.51
C ALA A 160 26.31 -8.31 4.92
N ALA A 161 26.10 -7.51 5.97
CA ALA A 161 27.10 -6.61 6.53
C ALA A 161 28.17 -7.34 7.35
N LEU A 162 27.80 -8.46 7.96
CA LEU A 162 28.71 -9.32 8.74
C LEU A 162 29.58 -10.20 7.84
N GLY A 163 29.26 -10.33 6.56
CA GLY A 163 30.02 -11.15 5.60
C GLY A 163 29.65 -12.62 5.63
N ASN A 164 28.46 -12.94 6.14
CA ASN A 164 27.84 -14.27 6.08
C ASN A 164 27.03 -14.45 4.80
#